data_2898e7d49377b18d804437fe8a356f2b
#
_entry.id   2898e7d49377b18d804437fe8a356f2b
#
_cell.length_a   1.000
_cell.length_b   1.000
_cell.length_c   1.000
_cell.angle_alpha   90.00
_cell.angle_beta   90.00
_cell.angle_gamma   90.00
#
_symmetry.space_group_name_H-M   'P 1'
#
loop_
_entity.id
_entity.type
_entity.pdbx_description
1 polymer ?
#
loop_
_entity_poly.entity_id
_entity_poly.type
_entity_poly.pdbx_seq_one_letter_code
_entity_poly.pdbx_strand_id
1 'polypeptide(L)'
;QRQMCIRDSLNRYIKEILKELSETVPSLAAKVHTKLTMKQKKQETEGQIVVERNSEGEVMMPRYNCVTTHTARRSGITNMYLTHKYSILQMMHVSGHKTQKTFMDYIKLSSDEIADEIDAIANGAKADVF
;
A
#
# COMPACT_ATOMS: atom_id res chain seq x y z
N GLN A 1 -6.08 -21.60 9.24
CA GLN A 1 -6.81 -20.76 10.20
C GLN A 1 -5.87 -19.92 11.09
N ARG A 2 -4.80 -20.50 11.64
CA ARG A 2 -3.87 -19.80 12.55
C ARG A 2 -3.18 -18.58 11.88
N GLN A 3 -2.75 -18.70 10.63
CA GLN A 3 -2.11 -17.60 9.89
C GLN A 3 -3.08 -16.45 9.56
N MET A 4 -4.36 -16.76 9.32
CA MET A 4 -5.38 -15.73 9.10
C MET A 4 -5.65 -14.92 10.38
N CYS A 5 -5.74 -15.58 11.53
CA CYS A 5 -5.94 -14.90 12.82
C CYS A 5 -4.78 -13.98 13.18
N ILE A 6 -3.53 -14.41 12.96
CA ILE A 6 -2.33 -13.59 13.21
C ILE A 6 -2.33 -12.36 12.31
N ARG A 7 -2.62 -12.51 11.01
CA ARG A 7 -2.67 -11.40 10.07
C ARG A 7 -3.77 -10.39 10.41
N ASP A 8 -4.94 -10.86 10.80
CA ASP A 8 -6.06 -10.00 11.17
C ASP A 8 -5.76 -9.21 12.45
N SER A 9 -5.15 -9.85 13.44
CA SER A 9 -4.68 -9.20 14.66
C SER A 9 -3.62 -8.15 14.36
N LEU A 10 -2.62 -8.49 13.53
CA LEU A 10 -1.56 -7.57 13.15
C LEU A 10 -2.11 -6.34 12.41
N ASN A 11 -3.03 -6.54 11.46
CA ASN A 11 -3.67 -5.44 10.74
C ASN A 11 -4.48 -4.53 11.67
N ARG A 12 -5.10 -5.08 12.71
CA ARG A 12 -5.81 -4.30 13.73
C ARG A 12 -4.84 -3.43 14.52
N TYR A 13 -3.76 -4.00 15.06
CA TYR A 13 -2.77 -3.25 15.81
C TYR A 13 -2.07 -2.17 14.98
N ILE A 14 -1.75 -2.44 13.72
CA ILE A 14 -1.20 -1.42 12.81
C ILE A 14 -2.14 -0.22 12.72
N LYS A 15 -3.44 -0.43 12.58
CA LYS A 15 -4.42 0.66 12.49
C LYS A 15 -4.56 1.43 13.79
N GLU A 16 -4.52 0.76 14.93
CA GLU A 16 -4.55 1.39 16.26
C GLU A 16 -3.32 2.31 16.45
N ILE A 17 -2.12 1.80 16.18
CA ILE A 17 -0.87 2.57 16.24
C ILE A 17 -0.91 3.78 15.29
N LEU A 18 -1.34 3.59 14.04
CA LEU A 18 -1.41 4.67 13.06
C LEU A 18 -2.48 5.70 13.41
N LYS A 19 -3.55 5.30 14.09
CA LYS A 19 -4.57 6.21 14.61
C LYS A 19 -3.99 7.11 15.70
N GLU A 20 -3.24 6.57 16.66
CA GLU A 20 -2.53 7.36 17.68
C GLU A 20 -1.50 8.29 17.04
N LEU A 21 -0.72 7.81 16.08
CA LEU A 21 0.23 8.63 15.32
C LEU A 21 -0.44 9.74 14.50
N SER A 22 -1.70 9.60 14.15
CA SER A 22 -2.42 10.61 13.38
C SER A 22 -2.63 11.93 14.15
N GLU A 23 -2.48 11.92 15.47
CA GLU A 23 -2.49 13.13 16.31
C GLU A 23 -1.25 13.99 16.06
N THR A 24 -0.11 13.38 15.77
CA THR A 24 1.17 14.06 15.47
C THR A 24 1.43 14.19 13.97
N VAL A 25 0.85 13.32 13.16
CA VAL A 25 1.01 13.28 11.69
C VAL A 25 -0.37 13.43 11.03
N PRO A 26 -0.84 14.67 10.80
CA PRO A 26 -2.20 14.94 10.28
C PRO A 26 -2.52 14.27 8.95
N SER A 27 -1.51 13.99 8.12
CA SER A 27 -1.68 13.29 6.84
C SER A 27 -2.25 11.87 6.99
N LEU A 28 -2.08 11.24 8.15
CA LEU A 28 -2.66 9.91 8.45
C LEU A 28 -4.16 10.00 8.75
N ALA A 29 -4.63 11.11 9.28
CA ALA A 29 -6.06 11.36 9.53
C ALA A 29 -6.80 11.82 8.27
N ALA A 30 -6.08 12.25 7.23
CA ALA A 30 -6.69 12.70 5.99
C ALA A 30 -7.57 11.61 5.38
N LYS A 31 -8.79 11.98 4.97
CA LYS A 31 -9.73 11.07 4.32
C LYS A 31 -9.30 10.79 2.89
N VAL A 32 -9.30 9.53 2.52
CA VAL A 32 -8.95 9.07 1.18
C VAL A 32 -10.06 8.19 0.63
N HIS A 33 -10.23 8.24 -0.69
CA HIS A 33 -11.13 7.33 -1.39
C HIS A 33 -10.66 5.88 -1.23
N THR A 34 -11.59 4.98 -0.93
CA THR A 34 -11.29 3.55 -0.80
C THR A 34 -12.50 2.70 -1.22
N LYS A 35 -12.24 1.41 -1.45
CA LYS A 35 -13.29 0.43 -1.73
C LYS A 35 -13.51 -0.45 -0.50
N LEU A 36 -14.77 -0.66 -0.14
CA LEU A 36 -15.12 -1.60 0.93
C LEU A 36 -14.76 -3.02 0.53
N THR A 37 -14.19 -3.77 1.47
CA THR A 37 -14.05 -5.21 1.35
C THR A 37 -15.43 -5.89 1.44
N MET A 38 -15.55 -7.13 0.97
CA MET A 38 -16.80 -7.90 1.05
C MET A 38 -17.32 -7.98 2.49
N LYS A 39 -16.43 -8.17 3.46
CA LYS A 39 -16.76 -8.19 4.89
C LYS A 39 -17.36 -6.85 5.36
N GLN A 40 -16.73 -5.75 4.99
CA GLN A 40 -17.21 -4.40 5.35
C GLN A 40 -18.55 -4.07 4.69
N LYS A 41 -18.76 -4.47 3.42
CA LYS A 41 -20.05 -4.31 2.74
C LYS A 41 -21.17 -5.05 3.49
N LYS A 42 -20.90 -6.28 3.92
CA LYS A 42 -21.85 -7.05 4.73
C LYS A 42 -22.16 -6.36 6.06
N GLN A 43 -21.13 -5.87 6.77
CA GLN A 43 -21.29 -5.15 8.02
C GLN A 43 -22.05 -3.82 7.85
N GLU A 44 -21.86 -3.11 6.75
CA GLU A 44 -22.63 -1.91 6.41
C GLU A 44 -24.10 -2.25 6.18
N THR A 45 -24.38 -3.31 5.41
CA THR A 45 -25.75 -3.78 5.16
C THR A 45 -26.47 -4.23 6.43
N GLU A 46 -25.73 -4.83 7.36
CA GLU A 46 -26.24 -5.27 8.67
C GLU A 46 -26.32 -4.13 9.70
N GLY A 47 -25.95 -2.90 9.32
CA GLY A 47 -25.97 -1.73 10.21
C GLY A 47 -24.90 -1.74 11.31
N GLN A 48 -23.90 -2.61 11.21
CA GLN A 48 -22.81 -2.73 12.19
C GLN A 48 -21.75 -1.65 12.07
N ILE A 49 -21.59 -1.06 10.88
CA ILE A 49 -20.67 0.05 10.61
C ILE A 49 -21.39 1.13 9.82
N VAL A 50 -21.04 2.38 10.13
CA VAL A 50 -21.46 3.55 9.34
C VAL A 50 -20.29 3.96 8.46
N VAL A 51 -20.54 4.09 7.16
CA VAL A 51 -19.52 4.44 6.16
C VAL A 51 -19.81 5.84 5.64
N GLU A 52 -18.82 6.70 5.75
CA GLU A 52 -18.91 8.07 5.21
C GLU A 52 -18.68 8.05 3.70
N ARG A 53 -19.47 8.83 2.97
CA ARG A 53 -19.38 8.96 1.51
C ARG A 53 -19.24 10.44 1.11
N ASN A 54 -18.51 10.69 0.03
CA ASN A 54 -18.43 12.02 -0.57
C ASN A 54 -19.69 12.35 -1.39
N SER A 55 -19.72 13.53 -2.00
CA SER A 55 -20.83 13.99 -2.86
C SER A 55 -21.07 13.09 -4.08
N GLU A 56 -20.06 12.33 -4.50
CA GLU A 56 -20.11 11.40 -5.63
C GLU A 56 -20.50 9.97 -5.21
N GLY A 57 -20.80 9.78 -3.92
CA GLY A 57 -21.18 8.47 -3.36
C GLY A 57 -20.00 7.52 -3.08
N GLU A 58 -18.78 7.99 -3.24
CA GLU A 58 -17.58 7.19 -2.99
C GLU A 58 -17.27 7.10 -1.50
N VAL A 59 -16.81 5.93 -1.08
CA VAL A 59 -16.45 5.66 0.31
C VAL A 59 -15.18 6.41 0.71
N MET A 60 -15.27 7.18 1.78
CA MET A 60 -14.17 7.94 2.36
C MET A 60 -13.77 7.36 3.71
N MET A 61 -12.49 7.09 3.88
CA MET A 61 -11.95 6.62 5.16
C MET A 61 -10.65 7.35 5.50
N PRO A 62 -10.35 7.54 6.80
CA PRO A 62 -9.03 8.03 7.20
C PRO A 62 -7.92 7.12 6.68
N ARG A 63 -6.82 7.71 6.24
CA ARG A 63 -5.69 6.96 5.65
C ARG A 63 -5.17 5.86 6.57
N TYR A 64 -5.11 6.09 7.90
CA TYR A 64 -4.68 5.05 8.85
C TYR A 64 -5.55 3.79 8.80
N ASN A 65 -6.84 3.89 8.47
CA ASN A 65 -7.72 2.73 8.32
C ASN A 65 -7.50 1.93 7.04
N CYS A 66 -6.84 2.52 6.04
CA CYS A 66 -6.56 1.89 4.75
C CYS A 66 -5.25 1.09 4.76
N VAL A 67 -4.39 1.29 5.77
CA VAL A 67 -3.09 0.61 5.87
C VAL A 67 -3.27 -0.83 6.37
N THR A 68 -2.56 -1.73 5.73
CA THR A 68 -2.50 -3.16 6.06
C THR A 68 -1.07 -3.67 5.91
N THR A 69 -0.80 -4.89 6.36
CA THR A 69 0.49 -5.58 6.10
C THR A 69 0.80 -5.67 4.60
N HIS A 70 -0.24 -5.77 3.76
CA HIS A 70 -0.10 -5.77 2.31
C HIS A 70 0.37 -4.41 1.77
N THR A 71 -0.15 -3.32 2.34
CA THR A 71 0.29 -1.95 2.02
C THR A 71 1.75 -1.76 2.40
N ALA A 72 2.15 -2.18 3.61
CA ALA A 72 3.53 -2.10 4.08
C ALA A 72 4.49 -2.89 3.17
N ARG A 73 4.09 -4.11 2.77
CA ARG A 73 4.88 -4.93 1.85
C ARG A 73 5.05 -4.25 0.49
N ARG A 74 3.98 -3.68 -0.07
CA ARG A 74 4.04 -2.96 -1.34
C ARG A 74 4.96 -1.75 -1.25
N SER A 75 4.81 -0.90 -0.24
CA SER A 75 5.67 0.27 -0.05
C SER A 75 7.13 -0.11 0.15
N GLY A 76 7.41 -1.16 0.93
CA GLY A 76 8.77 -1.66 1.12
C GLY A 76 9.43 -2.10 -0.19
N ILE A 77 8.71 -2.84 -1.04
CA ILE A 77 9.22 -3.30 -2.34
C ILE A 77 9.40 -2.13 -3.31
N THR A 78 8.45 -1.20 -3.37
CA THR A 78 8.56 0.00 -4.22
C THR A 78 9.76 0.85 -3.79
N ASN A 79 9.96 1.06 -2.48
CA ASN A 79 11.13 1.78 -1.99
C ASN A 79 12.44 1.05 -2.32
N MET A 80 12.49 -0.28 -2.21
CA MET A 80 13.67 -1.05 -2.64
C MET A 80 13.95 -0.88 -4.14
N TYR A 81 12.91 -0.88 -4.96
CA TYR A 81 13.01 -0.64 -6.40
C TYR A 81 13.62 0.75 -6.69
N LEU A 82 13.06 1.80 -6.09
CA LEU A 82 13.53 3.19 -6.26
C LEU A 82 14.96 3.45 -5.77
N THR A 83 15.51 2.60 -4.90
CA THR A 83 16.93 2.75 -4.49
C THR A 83 17.92 2.34 -5.58
N HIS A 84 17.49 1.59 -6.59
CA HIS A 84 18.33 1.01 -7.66
C HIS A 84 19.55 0.19 -7.16
N LYS A 85 19.51 -0.27 -5.90
CA LYS A 85 20.62 -1.02 -5.26
C LYS A 85 20.47 -2.53 -5.41
N TYR A 86 19.28 -3.00 -5.79
CA TYR A 86 18.93 -4.41 -5.82
C TYR A 86 18.45 -4.82 -7.21
N SER A 87 18.88 -5.98 -7.68
CA SER A 87 18.32 -6.54 -8.91
C SER A 87 16.88 -6.99 -8.71
N ILE A 88 16.12 -7.07 -9.81
CA ILE A 88 14.74 -7.57 -9.79
C ILE A 88 14.67 -8.96 -9.16
N LEU A 89 15.62 -9.84 -9.47
CA LEU A 89 15.68 -11.20 -8.90
C LEU A 89 15.85 -11.19 -7.37
N GLN A 90 16.70 -10.31 -6.84
CA GLN A 90 16.88 -10.16 -5.39
C GLN A 90 15.59 -9.65 -4.73
N MET A 91 14.96 -8.64 -5.31
CA MET A 91 13.69 -8.10 -4.81
C MET A 91 12.56 -9.12 -4.87
N MET A 92 12.48 -9.92 -5.95
CA MET A 92 11.53 -11.02 -6.08
C MET A 92 11.75 -12.09 -5.01
N HIS A 93 13.01 -12.40 -4.69
CA HIS A 93 13.35 -13.37 -3.62
C HIS A 93 12.86 -12.87 -2.25
N VAL A 94 13.16 -11.62 -1.89
CA VAL A 94 12.72 -11.00 -0.63
C VAL A 94 11.19 -10.91 -0.55
N SER A 95 10.56 -10.55 -1.65
CA SER A 95 9.10 -10.38 -1.72
C SER A 95 8.33 -11.71 -1.90
N GLY A 96 9.03 -12.78 -2.28
CA GLY A 96 8.43 -14.09 -2.55
C GLY A 96 7.57 -14.16 -3.82
N HIS A 97 7.77 -13.24 -4.77
CA HIS A 97 7.11 -13.32 -6.07
C HIS A 97 7.78 -14.37 -6.96
N LYS A 98 6.96 -15.21 -7.60
CA LYS A 98 7.46 -16.30 -8.46
C LYS A 98 7.71 -15.88 -9.91
N THR A 99 7.04 -14.81 -10.37
CA THR A 99 7.18 -14.33 -11.74
C THR A 99 7.47 -12.84 -11.76
N GLN A 100 8.28 -12.40 -12.72
CA GLN A 100 8.61 -10.99 -12.90
C GLN A 100 7.35 -10.16 -13.21
N LYS A 101 6.44 -10.70 -14.00
CA LYS A 101 5.16 -10.03 -14.31
C LYS A 101 4.39 -9.68 -13.04
N THR A 102 4.15 -10.66 -12.15
CA THR A 102 3.42 -10.41 -10.89
C THR A 102 4.17 -9.48 -9.96
N PHE A 103 5.50 -9.48 -10.01
CA PHE A 103 6.32 -8.55 -9.26
C PHE A 103 6.17 -7.11 -9.78
N MET A 104 6.26 -6.90 -11.10
CA MET A 104 6.10 -5.58 -11.72
C MET A 104 4.68 -5.02 -11.53
N ASP A 105 3.65 -5.86 -11.64
CA ASP A 105 2.25 -5.46 -11.34
C ASP A 105 2.07 -5.02 -9.89
N TYR A 106 2.97 -5.46 -9.00
CA TYR A 106 2.93 -5.13 -7.58
C TYR A 106 3.58 -3.80 -7.25
N ILE A 107 4.56 -3.37 -8.04
CA ILE A 107 5.20 -2.06 -7.92
C ILE A 107 4.23 -1.00 -8.43
N LYS A 108 4.00 0.03 -7.63
CA LYS A 108 3.17 1.18 -8.00
C LYS A 108 4.04 2.44 -7.91
N LEU A 109 4.45 2.91 -9.06
CA LEU A 109 5.14 4.17 -9.20
C LEU A 109 4.14 5.28 -9.47
N SER A 110 4.38 6.46 -8.93
CA SER A 110 3.68 7.69 -9.31
C SER A 110 4.22 8.21 -10.66
N SER A 111 3.48 9.10 -11.28
CA SER A 111 3.95 9.74 -12.52
C SER A 111 5.26 10.50 -12.33
N ASP A 112 5.44 11.12 -11.16
CA ASP A 112 6.64 11.87 -10.82
C ASP A 112 7.86 10.94 -10.65
N GLU A 113 7.69 9.83 -9.94
CA GLU A 113 8.73 8.81 -9.78
C GLU A 113 9.13 8.19 -11.13
N ILE A 114 8.19 8.00 -12.06
CA ILE A 114 8.49 7.53 -13.42
C ILE A 114 9.26 8.59 -14.20
N ALA A 115 8.91 9.87 -14.08
CA ALA A 115 9.63 10.97 -14.72
C ALA A 115 11.07 11.07 -14.20
N ASP A 116 11.27 11.01 -12.88
CA ASP A 116 12.59 11.01 -12.26
C ASP A 116 13.46 9.82 -12.72
N GLU A 117 12.85 8.64 -12.90
CA GLU A 117 13.55 7.45 -13.39
C GLU A 117 13.98 7.63 -14.87
N ILE A 118 13.11 8.20 -15.71
CA ILE A 118 13.43 8.52 -17.11
C ILE A 118 14.57 9.53 -17.17
N ASP A 119 14.55 10.59 -16.36
CA ASP A 119 15.59 11.61 -16.31
C ASP A 119 16.91 11.03 -15.82
N ALA A 120 16.89 10.14 -14.83
CA ALA A 120 18.09 9.46 -14.35
C ALA A 120 18.74 8.60 -15.44
N ILE A 121 17.93 7.88 -16.23
CA ILE A 121 18.42 7.09 -17.39
C ILE A 121 18.99 8.01 -18.47
N ALA A 122 18.30 9.11 -18.80
CA ALA A 122 18.72 10.06 -19.82
C ALA A 122 20.05 10.76 -19.46
N ASN A 123 20.28 11.00 -18.18
CA ASN A 123 21.50 11.63 -17.66
C ASN A 123 22.65 10.64 -17.38
N GLY A 124 22.53 9.37 -17.82
CA GLY A 124 23.59 8.37 -17.70
C GLY A 124 23.79 7.78 -16.32
N ALA A 125 22.86 7.97 -15.41
CA ALA A 125 22.77 7.19 -14.18
C ALA A 125 22.33 5.77 -14.59
N LYS A 126 23.22 4.81 -14.43
CA LYS A 126 23.14 3.44 -14.97
C LYS A 126 21.77 2.80 -14.85
N ALA A 127 21.22 2.41 -15.98
CA ALA A 127 20.13 1.44 -16.10
C ALA A 127 20.64 0.00 -15.86
N ASP A 128 21.18 -0.29 -14.68
CA ASP A 128 21.59 -1.66 -14.29
C ASP A 128 20.42 -2.45 -13.67
N VAL A 129 19.19 -2.16 -14.06
CA VAL A 129 17.98 -2.80 -13.50
C VAL A 129 17.47 -3.96 -14.35
N PHE A 130 18.08 -4.20 -15.51
CA PHE A 130 17.66 -5.29 -16.41
C PHE A 130 18.80 -6.25 -16.68
#